data_5b096972c0a7c074f388607bfbd057c9
#
_entry.id   5b096972c0a7c074f388607bfbd057c9
#
_cell.length_a   1.000
_cell.length_b   1.000
_cell.length_c   1.000
_cell.angle_alpha   90.00
_cell.angle_beta   90.00
_cell.angle_gamma   90.00
#
_symmetry.space_group_name_H-M   'P 1'
#
loop_
_entity.id
_entity.type
_entity.pdbx_description
1 polymer ?
#
loop_
_entity_poly.entity_id
_entity_poly.type
_entity_poly.pdbx_seq_one_letter_code
_entity_poly.pdbx_strand_id
1 'polypeptide(L)'
;VSVHPLDDPIRTSLGGPLSRFAITRGRVIHADPQVSPFLAHPDVLQPRDWDDIAVLFGPRSIVGLRGPVLDVPEGWSVVDSFGIVQLVGTELETRPLAEAVELTADDVPEMLDLVRRTEPGPFLPRTRELGTYLGIRRGGALIAMAGERMRPPGWTEISAVCTDPAHRGQGLATELVRAVGHGIRARGDEPFLHAAATNIRAIELYLSIGFSLRQTSQLTLVRTPERAADV
;
A
#
# COMPACT_ATOMS: atom_id res chain seq x y z
N VAL A 1 -4.54 -13.74 -23.12
CA VAL A 1 -3.50 -13.77 -22.07
C VAL A 1 -4.21 -13.41 -20.78
N SER A 2 -4.22 -14.30 -19.77
CA SER A 2 -4.77 -13.96 -18.46
C SER A 2 -3.88 -12.88 -17.82
N VAL A 3 -4.46 -11.77 -17.45
CA VAL A 3 -3.76 -10.68 -16.74
C VAL A 3 -3.39 -11.20 -15.36
N HIS A 4 -2.11 -11.07 -14.97
CA HIS A 4 -1.66 -11.53 -13.66
C HIS A 4 -2.28 -10.64 -12.55
N PRO A 5 -2.78 -11.19 -11.43
CA PRO A 5 -3.44 -10.39 -10.38
C PRO A 5 -2.60 -9.21 -9.86
N LEU A 6 -1.27 -9.35 -9.89
CA LEU A 6 -0.33 -8.31 -9.47
C LEU A 6 -0.03 -7.25 -10.54
N ASP A 7 -0.59 -7.32 -11.74
CA ASP A 7 -0.43 -6.26 -12.76
C ASP A 7 -1.26 -5.01 -12.40
N ASP A 8 -2.42 -5.20 -11.76
CA ASP A 8 -3.21 -4.14 -11.14
C ASP A 8 -3.74 -4.61 -9.76
N PRO A 9 -2.86 -4.63 -8.74
CA PRO A 9 -3.22 -5.18 -7.43
C PRO A 9 -4.29 -4.35 -6.70
N ILE A 10 -4.42 -3.05 -7.02
CA ILE A 10 -5.48 -2.21 -6.46
C ILE A 10 -6.83 -2.65 -7.01
N ARG A 11 -6.96 -2.75 -8.33
CA ARG A 11 -8.20 -3.17 -9.00
C ARG A 11 -8.62 -4.57 -8.58
N THR A 12 -7.69 -5.52 -8.57
CA THR A 12 -8.00 -6.91 -8.24
C THR A 12 -8.35 -7.10 -6.77
N SER A 13 -7.79 -6.27 -5.87
CA SER A 13 -8.16 -6.24 -4.45
C SER A 13 -9.56 -5.63 -4.25
N LEU A 14 -9.80 -4.42 -4.81
CA LEU A 14 -11.07 -3.70 -4.65
C LEU A 14 -12.22 -4.32 -5.44
N GLY A 15 -11.93 -5.03 -6.51
CA GLY A 15 -12.94 -5.82 -7.24
C GLY A 15 -13.16 -7.22 -6.66
N GLY A 16 -12.44 -7.60 -5.62
CA GLY A 16 -12.44 -8.93 -5.00
C GLY A 16 -12.51 -8.87 -3.47
N PRO A 17 -11.51 -9.39 -2.76
CA PRO A 17 -11.56 -9.57 -1.29
C PRO A 17 -11.77 -8.28 -0.48
N LEU A 18 -11.40 -7.12 -1.02
CA LEU A 18 -11.56 -5.81 -0.37
C LEU A 18 -12.73 -4.99 -0.96
N SER A 19 -13.65 -5.61 -1.69
CA SER A 19 -14.77 -4.93 -2.36
C SER A 19 -15.68 -4.13 -1.42
N ARG A 20 -15.73 -4.49 -0.13
CA ARG A 20 -16.46 -3.72 0.88
C ARG A 20 -15.93 -2.29 1.09
N PHE A 21 -14.71 -2.02 0.66
CA PHE A 21 -14.09 -0.69 0.72
C PHE A 21 -14.07 0.03 -0.63
N ALA A 22 -14.63 -0.58 -1.68
CA ALA A 22 -14.60 -0.03 -3.02
C ALA A 22 -15.70 1.00 -3.26
N ILE A 23 -15.33 2.17 -3.76
CA ILE A 23 -16.23 3.20 -4.26
C ILE A 23 -15.99 3.30 -5.76
N THR A 24 -16.96 2.86 -6.55
CA THR A 24 -16.82 2.81 -8.01
C THR A 24 -17.56 3.96 -8.68
N ARG A 25 -16.90 4.60 -9.65
CA ARG A 25 -17.52 5.56 -10.56
C ARG A 25 -16.97 5.34 -11.98
N GLY A 26 -17.85 5.06 -12.92
CA GLY A 26 -17.47 4.69 -14.29
C GLY A 26 -16.45 3.53 -14.31
N ARG A 27 -15.26 3.78 -14.86
CA ARG A 27 -14.18 2.79 -14.97
C ARG A 27 -13.15 2.87 -13.85
N VAL A 28 -13.31 3.79 -12.90
CA VAL A 28 -12.38 4.00 -11.79
C VAL A 28 -12.95 3.43 -10.49
N ILE A 29 -12.07 2.94 -9.63
CA ILE A 29 -12.42 2.38 -8.33
C ILE A 29 -11.50 3.01 -7.29
N HIS A 30 -12.07 3.80 -6.39
CA HIS A 30 -11.37 4.38 -5.26
C HIS A 30 -11.61 3.53 -4.01
N ALA A 31 -10.59 3.33 -3.19
CA ALA A 31 -10.80 2.78 -1.85
C ALA A 31 -11.49 3.82 -0.96
N ASP A 32 -12.24 3.38 0.06
CA ASP A 32 -12.74 4.26 1.12
C ASP A 32 -11.60 5.20 1.60
N PRO A 33 -11.76 6.53 1.52
CA PRO A 33 -10.69 7.49 1.80
C PRO A 33 -10.19 7.48 3.25
N GLN A 34 -10.92 6.84 4.18
CA GLN A 34 -10.44 6.61 5.54
C GLN A 34 -9.58 5.35 5.68
N VAL A 35 -9.64 4.47 4.69
CA VAL A 35 -8.92 3.20 4.67
C VAL A 35 -7.64 3.29 3.85
N SER A 36 -7.72 3.88 2.64
CA SER A 36 -6.58 3.95 1.72
C SER A 36 -6.77 5.05 0.66
N PRO A 37 -5.70 5.75 0.25
CA PRO A 37 -5.76 6.75 -0.81
C PRO A 37 -5.74 6.16 -2.22
N PHE A 38 -5.81 4.83 -2.37
CA PHE A 38 -5.54 4.16 -3.64
C PHE A 38 -6.71 4.20 -4.60
N LEU A 39 -6.35 4.38 -5.88
CA LEU A 39 -7.25 4.42 -7.01
C LEU A 39 -6.81 3.37 -8.04
N ALA A 40 -7.73 2.53 -8.48
CA ALA A 40 -7.60 1.73 -9.69
C ALA A 40 -8.23 2.47 -10.86
N HIS A 41 -7.49 2.59 -11.96
CA HIS A 41 -7.93 3.27 -13.18
C HIS A 41 -7.48 2.49 -14.44
N PRO A 42 -8.09 2.70 -15.62
CA PRO A 42 -7.61 2.12 -16.86
C PRO A 42 -6.19 2.60 -17.21
N ASP A 43 -5.42 1.79 -17.95
CA ASP A 43 -4.07 2.19 -18.39
C ASP A 43 -4.10 3.45 -19.25
N VAL A 44 -5.16 3.66 -20.03
CA VAL A 44 -5.40 4.86 -20.80
C VAL A 44 -6.65 5.56 -20.28
N LEU A 45 -6.45 6.71 -19.64
CA LEU A 45 -7.52 7.56 -19.13
C LEU A 45 -8.19 8.32 -20.28
N GLN A 46 -9.51 8.28 -20.32
CA GLN A 46 -10.36 9.08 -21.21
C GLN A 46 -10.84 10.34 -20.46
N PRO A 47 -11.33 11.38 -21.15
CA PRO A 47 -11.83 12.59 -20.50
C PRO A 47 -12.80 12.34 -19.36
N ARG A 48 -13.76 11.41 -19.55
CA ARG A 48 -14.73 11.02 -18.51
C ARG A 48 -14.07 10.39 -17.28
N ASP A 49 -12.97 9.66 -17.42
CA ASP A 49 -12.30 9.07 -16.25
C ASP A 49 -11.68 10.15 -15.36
N TRP A 50 -11.15 11.21 -15.97
CA TRP A 50 -10.64 12.37 -15.24
C TRP A 50 -11.75 13.07 -14.44
N ASP A 51 -12.94 13.24 -15.04
CA ASP A 51 -14.12 13.80 -14.36
C ASP A 51 -14.53 12.90 -13.19
N ASP A 52 -14.61 11.59 -13.43
CA ASP A 52 -14.95 10.61 -12.40
C ASP A 52 -13.95 10.62 -11.22
N ILE A 53 -12.64 10.75 -11.50
CA ILE A 53 -11.60 10.89 -10.48
C ILE A 53 -11.78 12.22 -9.71
N ALA A 54 -12.02 13.33 -10.40
CA ALA A 54 -12.22 14.62 -9.75
C ALA A 54 -13.42 14.62 -8.78
N VAL A 55 -14.51 13.93 -9.16
CA VAL A 55 -15.69 13.77 -8.29
C VAL A 55 -15.37 12.89 -7.08
N LEU A 56 -14.62 11.79 -7.26
CA LEU A 56 -14.31 10.87 -6.18
C LEU A 56 -13.38 11.48 -5.11
N PHE A 57 -12.43 12.30 -5.53
CA PHE A 57 -11.43 12.86 -4.62
C PHE A 57 -11.76 14.28 -4.13
N GLY A 58 -12.65 14.98 -4.85
CA GLY A 58 -12.94 16.38 -4.59
C GLY A 58 -11.84 17.34 -5.07
N PRO A 59 -12.05 18.66 -4.88
CA PRO A 59 -11.15 19.69 -5.38
C PRO A 59 -9.79 19.71 -4.65
N ARG A 60 -8.74 20.11 -5.36
CA ARG A 60 -7.36 20.30 -4.85
C ARG A 60 -6.74 19.07 -4.18
N SER A 61 -7.31 17.90 -4.38
CA SER A 61 -6.80 16.64 -3.80
C SER A 61 -5.59 16.10 -4.57
N ILE A 62 -4.71 15.41 -3.86
CA ILE A 62 -3.60 14.68 -4.48
C ILE A 62 -4.04 13.25 -4.76
N VAL A 63 -3.86 12.80 -5.99
CA VAL A 63 -4.25 11.48 -6.47
C VAL A 63 -3.03 10.79 -7.04
N GLY A 64 -2.79 9.55 -6.64
CA GLY A 64 -1.74 8.70 -7.21
C GLY A 64 -2.28 7.91 -8.41
N LEU A 65 -1.69 8.14 -9.58
CA LEU A 65 -1.99 7.41 -10.82
C LEU A 65 -0.83 6.47 -11.16
N ARG A 66 -1.16 5.24 -11.49
CA ARG A 66 -0.18 4.24 -11.93
C ARG A 66 0.30 4.58 -13.35
N GLY A 67 1.61 4.53 -13.53
CA GLY A 67 2.27 4.81 -14.81
C GLY A 67 2.68 6.27 -15.00
N PRO A 68 3.41 6.56 -16.09
CA PRO A 68 3.79 7.91 -16.45
C PRO A 68 2.56 8.66 -16.97
N VAL A 69 2.25 9.78 -16.37
CA VAL A 69 1.20 10.70 -16.84
C VAL A 69 1.90 11.98 -17.30
N LEU A 70 2.00 12.16 -18.61
CA LEU A 70 2.70 13.28 -19.22
C LEU A 70 1.76 14.45 -19.54
N ASP A 71 0.53 14.12 -19.96
CA ASP A 71 -0.50 15.09 -20.33
C ASP A 71 -1.69 14.96 -19.39
N VAL A 72 -1.96 16.02 -18.64
CA VAL A 72 -3.13 16.13 -17.79
C VAL A 72 -4.12 17.12 -18.39
N PRO A 73 -5.43 16.96 -18.20
CA PRO A 73 -6.43 17.91 -18.67
C PRO A 73 -6.27 19.30 -18.04
N GLU A 74 -6.93 20.29 -18.64
CA GLU A 74 -6.99 21.65 -18.09
C GLU A 74 -7.49 21.63 -16.64
N GLY A 75 -6.86 22.45 -15.80
CA GLY A 75 -7.15 22.53 -14.37
C GLY A 75 -6.45 21.47 -13.50
N TRP A 76 -5.91 20.40 -14.10
CA TRP A 76 -5.06 19.42 -13.41
C TRP A 76 -3.59 19.83 -13.44
N SER A 77 -2.81 19.34 -12.49
CA SER A 77 -1.35 19.53 -12.49
C SER A 77 -0.63 18.30 -11.97
N VAL A 78 0.51 17.98 -12.59
CA VAL A 78 1.43 16.98 -12.06
C VAL A 78 2.18 17.59 -10.87
N VAL A 79 2.16 16.90 -9.74
CA VAL A 79 2.80 17.33 -8.49
C VAL A 79 4.16 16.66 -8.31
N ASP A 80 4.23 15.35 -8.59
CA ASP A 80 5.43 14.55 -8.44
C ASP A 80 5.33 13.27 -9.28
N SER A 81 6.46 12.63 -9.55
CA SER A 81 6.49 11.34 -10.23
C SER A 81 7.73 10.57 -9.80
N PHE A 82 7.54 9.33 -9.34
CA PHE A 82 8.63 8.50 -8.84
C PHE A 82 8.42 7.02 -9.16
N GLY A 83 9.54 6.30 -9.22
CA GLY A 83 9.55 4.85 -9.42
C GLY A 83 9.10 4.10 -8.18
N ILE A 84 8.36 3.02 -8.40
CA ILE A 84 8.06 2.01 -7.39
C ILE A 84 8.49 0.64 -7.90
N VAL A 85 8.96 -0.21 -7.00
CA VAL A 85 9.26 -1.61 -7.28
C VAL A 85 8.22 -2.49 -6.61
N GLN A 86 7.83 -3.55 -7.30
CA GLN A 86 6.99 -4.62 -6.77
C GLN A 86 7.85 -5.87 -6.60
N LEU A 87 7.90 -6.38 -5.38
CA LEU A 87 8.65 -7.58 -5.05
C LEU A 87 7.70 -8.70 -4.61
N VAL A 88 8.01 -9.94 -4.98
CA VAL A 88 7.26 -11.14 -4.59
C VAL A 88 8.10 -11.99 -3.66
N GLY A 89 7.48 -12.51 -2.61
CA GLY A 89 8.16 -13.23 -1.53
C GLY A 89 8.02 -14.75 -1.63
N THR A 90 8.04 -15.33 -2.84
CA THR A 90 7.89 -16.77 -3.03
C THR A 90 8.97 -17.60 -2.34
N GLU A 91 10.17 -17.03 -2.18
CA GLU A 91 11.30 -17.66 -1.46
C GLU A 91 11.49 -17.10 -0.04
N LEU A 92 10.55 -16.28 0.44
CA LEU A 92 10.63 -15.72 1.80
C LEU A 92 10.59 -16.86 2.84
N GLU A 93 11.60 -16.94 3.68
CA GLU A 93 11.56 -17.82 4.85
C GLU A 93 10.62 -17.24 5.91
N THR A 94 9.43 -17.81 6.03
CA THR A 94 8.42 -17.36 6.96
C THR A 94 8.46 -18.16 8.28
N ARG A 95 8.21 -17.47 9.39
CA ARG A 95 8.10 -18.09 10.71
C ARG A 95 7.26 -17.20 11.65
N PRO A 96 6.58 -17.79 12.64
CA PRO A 96 5.93 -17.00 13.68
C PRO A 96 6.96 -16.25 14.51
N LEU A 97 6.55 -15.14 15.13
CA LEU A 97 7.37 -14.36 16.06
C LEU A 97 6.67 -14.28 17.41
N ALA A 98 7.22 -14.98 18.41
CA ALA A 98 6.59 -15.12 19.71
C ALA A 98 6.39 -13.81 20.49
N GLU A 99 7.26 -12.82 20.25
CA GLU A 99 7.15 -11.50 20.88
C GLU A 99 6.21 -10.53 20.15
N ALA A 100 5.80 -10.84 18.90
CA ALA A 100 4.88 -10.02 18.17
C ALA A 100 3.45 -10.17 18.72
N VAL A 101 2.77 -9.05 18.85
CA VAL A 101 1.36 -9.00 19.23
C VAL A 101 0.53 -8.56 18.04
N GLU A 102 -0.68 -9.12 17.91
CA GLU A 102 -1.63 -8.62 16.92
C GLU A 102 -2.17 -7.26 17.42
N LEU A 103 -2.05 -6.25 16.55
CA LEU A 103 -2.53 -4.90 16.82
C LEU A 103 -4.03 -4.80 16.54
N THR A 104 -4.76 -4.21 17.46
CA THR A 104 -6.22 -4.08 17.46
C THR A 104 -6.66 -2.65 17.11
N ALA A 105 -7.96 -2.38 17.13
CA ALA A 105 -8.49 -1.03 16.96
C ALA A 105 -8.02 -0.07 18.06
N ASP A 106 -7.79 -0.58 19.26
CA ASP A 106 -7.32 0.21 20.40
C ASP A 106 -5.88 0.68 20.23
N ASP A 107 -5.08 -0.02 19.40
CA ASP A 107 -3.68 0.34 19.12
C ASP A 107 -3.53 1.39 18.02
N VAL A 108 -4.60 1.74 17.29
CA VAL A 108 -4.55 2.67 16.14
C VAL A 108 -3.89 4.01 16.48
N PRO A 109 -4.13 4.65 17.63
CA PRO A 109 -3.44 5.90 17.98
C PRO A 109 -1.91 5.75 18.03
N GLU A 110 -1.39 4.65 18.61
CA GLU A 110 0.05 4.38 18.66
C GLU A 110 0.62 3.99 17.29
N MET A 111 -0.15 3.25 16.47
CA MET A 111 0.22 2.94 15.09
C MET A 111 0.38 4.21 14.27
N LEU A 112 -0.56 5.15 14.35
CA LEU A 112 -0.49 6.45 13.68
C LEU A 112 0.70 7.29 14.16
N ASP A 113 1.00 7.27 15.47
CA ASP A 113 2.18 7.95 16.01
C ASP A 113 3.48 7.36 15.47
N LEU A 114 3.60 6.03 15.43
CA LEU A 114 4.77 5.35 14.87
C LEU A 114 4.92 5.66 13.37
N VAL A 115 3.82 5.64 12.59
CA VAL A 115 3.82 6.02 11.16
C VAL A 115 4.29 7.47 10.98
N ARG A 116 3.81 8.41 11.77
CA ARG A 116 4.22 9.82 11.69
C ARG A 116 5.72 10.02 11.94
N ARG A 117 6.33 9.21 12.82
CA ARG A 117 7.76 9.27 13.13
C ARG A 117 8.66 8.53 12.14
N THR A 118 8.10 7.61 11.35
CA THR A 118 8.89 6.69 10.51
C THR A 118 8.57 6.79 9.01
N GLU A 119 7.43 7.37 8.64
CA GLU A 119 6.97 7.62 7.27
C GLU A 119 7.07 6.41 6.33
N PRO A 120 6.50 5.24 6.70
CA PRO A 120 6.61 4.01 5.89
C PRO A 120 5.73 4.04 4.62
N GLY A 121 4.96 5.10 4.42
CA GLY A 121 3.96 5.25 3.36
C GLY A 121 2.56 5.52 3.92
N PRO A 122 1.53 5.56 3.06
CA PRO A 122 0.17 5.89 3.49
C PRO A 122 -0.37 4.91 4.53
N PHE A 123 -0.79 5.46 5.67
CA PHE A 123 -1.49 4.75 6.73
C PHE A 123 -2.51 5.71 7.36
N LEU A 124 -3.77 5.35 7.29
CA LEU A 124 -4.92 6.16 7.70
C LEU A 124 -5.61 5.54 8.93
N PRO A 125 -6.52 6.24 9.61
CA PRO A 125 -7.14 5.73 10.84
C PRO A 125 -7.81 4.35 10.72
N ARG A 126 -8.30 4.02 9.51
CA ARG A 126 -8.97 2.74 9.25
C ARG A 126 -8.14 1.77 8.38
N THR A 127 -6.89 2.11 8.04
CA THR A 127 -6.03 1.24 7.21
C THR A 127 -5.86 -0.15 7.83
N ARG A 128 -5.86 -0.26 9.16
CA ARG A 128 -5.79 -1.53 9.86
C ARG A 128 -6.92 -2.52 9.45
N GLU A 129 -8.07 -2.03 9.00
CA GLU A 129 -9.18 -2.88 8.56
C GLU A 129 -8.90 -3.68 7.28
N LEU A 130 -7.79 -3.38 6.57
CA LEU A 130 -7.38 -4.09 5.36
C LEU A 130 -6.82 -5.50 5.64
N GLY A 131 -6.28 -5.75 6.84
CA GLY A 131 -5.72 -7.05 7.19
C GLY A 131 -5.12 -7.11 8.59
N THR A 132 -4.32 -8.14 8.85
CA THR A 132 -3.64 -8.33 10.13
C THR A 132 -2.44 -7.40 10.24
N TYR A 133 -2.26 -6.80 11.41
CA TYR A 133 -1.10 -5.98 11.77
C TYR A 133 -0.43 -6.58 13.00
N LEU A 134 0.89 -6.78 12.92
CA LEU A 134 1.71 -7.25 14.02
C LEU A 134 2.62 -6.14 14.52
N GLY A 135 2.78 -6.06 15.83
CA GLY A 135 3.64 -5.07 16.48
C GLY A 135 4.58 -5.68 17.50
N ILE A 136 5.70 -5.01 17.73
CA ILE A 136 6.64 -5.32 18.82
C ILE A 136 6.62 -4.16 19.80
N ARG A 137 6.54 -4.49 21.10
CA ARG A 137 6.51 -3.52 22.18
C ARG A 137 7.76 -3.62 23.07
N ARG A 138 8.22 -2.47 23.54
CA ARG A 138 9.28 -2.39 24.58
C ARG A 138 8.87 -1.37 25.63
N GLY A 139 8.89 -1.75 26.90
CA GLY A 139 8.43 -0.87 27.98
C GLY A 139 6.98 -0.40 27.82
N GLY A 140 6.12 -1.19 27.16
CA GLY A 140 4.73 -0.85 26.85
C GLY A 140 4.55 -0.07 25.52
N ALA A 141 5.57 0.61 24.99
CA ALA A 141 5.48 1.39 23.76
C ALA A 141 5.57 0.52 22.51
N LEU A 142 4.80 0.83 21.46
CA LEU A 142 4.91 0.24 20.14
C LEU A 142 6.16 0.79 19.43
N ILE A 143 7.15 -0.07 19.15
CA ILE A 143 8.44 0.31 18.58
C ILE A 143 8.65 -0.17 17.14
N ALA A 144 7.91 -1.17 16.70
CA ALA A 144 7.96 -1.65 15.33
C ALA A 144 6.61 -2.28 14.97
N MET A 145 6.24 -2.18 13.70
CA MET A 145 5.07 -2.88 13.17
C MET A 145 5.26 -3.26 11.70
N ALA A 146 4.47 -4.22 11.26
CA ALA A 146 4.21 -4.56 9.87
C ALA A 146 2.79 -5.11 9.77
N GLY A 147 2.17 -5.00 8.59
CA GLY A 147 0.81 -5.52 8.41
C GLY A 147 0.48 -5.76 6.96
N GLU A 148 -0.80 -5.97 6.69
CA GLU A 148 -1.34 -6.32 5.38
C GLU A 148 -2.10 -5.13 4.77
N ARG A 149 -2.13 -5.05 3.43
CA ARG A 149 -2.79 -3.96 2.73
C ARG A 149 -3.64 -4.43 1.55
N MET A 150 -3.06 -4.63 0.38
CA MET A 150 -3.77 -5.14 -0.79
C MET A 150 -3.88 -6.66 -0.76
N ARG A 151 -5.00 -7.19 -1.28
CA ARG A 151 -5.28 -8.64 -1.31
C ARG A 151 -5.80 -9.06 -2.69
N PRO A 152 -4.95 -9.04 -3.74
CA PRO A 152 -5.29 -9.68 -5.01
C PRO A 152 -5.52 -11.17 -4.83
N PRO A 153 -6.31 -11.86 -5.69
CA PRO A 153 -6.49 -13.30 -5.60
C PRO A 153 -5.17 -14.08 -5.55
N GLY A 154 -4.98 -14.88 -4.49
CA GLY A 154 -3.76 -15.68 -4.23
C GLY A 154 -2.56 -14.90 -3.71
N TRP A 155 -2.71 -13.59 -3.42
CA TRP A 155 -1.63 -12.73 -2.95
C TRP A 155 -2.10 -11.79 -1.84
N THR A 156 -1.22 -11.53 -0.89
CA THR A 156 -1.45 -10.49 0.13
C THR A 156 -0.20 -9.62 0.29
N GLU A 157 -0.41 -8.30 0.27
CA GLU A 157 0.67 -7.32 0.38
C GLU A 157 1.12 -7.13 1.82
N ILE A 158 2.42 -7.24 2.07
CA ILE A 158 3.05 -6.77 3.31
C ILE A 158 3.29 -5.26 3.19
N SER A 159 2.85 -4.50 4.17
CA SER A 159 2.90 -3.04 4.16
C SER A 159 3.15 -2.46 5.55
N ALA A 160 3.31 -1.13 5.63
CA ALA A 160 3.54 -0.38 6.86
C ALA A 160 4.70 -0.93 7.71
N VAL A 161 5.71 -1.52 7.05
CA VAL A 161 6.91 -2.04 7.72
C VAL A 161 7.72 -0.86 8.24
N CYS A 162 7.73 -0.69 9.54
CA CYS A 162 8.46 0.42 10.16
C CYS A 162 8.99 0.07 11.55
N THR A 163 10.08 0.75 11.91
CA THR A 163 10.75 0.61 13.20
C THR A 163 11.15 1.99 13.70
N ASP A 164 10.82 2.27 14.94
CA ASP A 164 11.24 3.49 15.64
C ASP A 164 12.73 3.72 15.47
N PRO A 165 13.18 4.94 15.15
CA PRO A 165 14.59 5.27 14.93
C PRO A 165 15.52 4.80 16.05
N ALA A 166 15.10 4.87 17.32
CA ALA A 166 15.89 4.43 18.47
C ALA A 166 16.06 2.90 18.55
N HIS A 167 15.27 2.13 17.80
CA HIS A 167 15.28 0.66 17.83
C HIS A 167 15.68 0.03 16.49
N ARG A 168 16.20 0.84 15.55
CA ARG A 168 16.72 0.32 14.26
C ARG A 168 18.01 -0.48 14.45
N GLY A 169 18.34 -1.30 13.45
CA GLY A 169 19.55 -2.13 13.46
C GLY A 169 19.44 -3.42 14.30
N GLN A 170 18.26 -3.71 14.87
CA GLN A 170 18.00 -4.89 15.70
C GLN A 170 17.29 -6.04 14.96
N GLY A 171 17.09 -5.92 13.65
CA GLY A 171 16.43 -6.94 12.82
C GLY A 171 14.90 -7.00 12.96
N LEU A 172 14.27 -6.07 13.72
CA LEU A 172 12.84 -6.12 14.03
C LEU A 172 11.95 -6.12 12.79
N ALA A 173 12.28 -5.31 11.77
CA ALA A 173 11.56 -5.26 10.50
C ALA A 173 11.59 -6.62 9.79
N THR A 174 12.74 -7.28 9.72
CA THR A 174 12.92 -8.60 9.13
C THR A 174 12.03 -9.64 9.82
N GLU A 175 12.04 -9.66 11.13
CA GLU A 175 11.27 -10.63 11.91
C GLU A 175 9.77 -10.40 11.74
N LEU A 176 9.32 -9.14 11.74
CA LEU A 176 7.91 -8.81 11.49
C LEU A 176 7.47 -9.18 10.07
N VAL A 177 8.30 -8.92 9.05
CA VAL A 177 8.00 -9.32 7.66
C VAL A 177 7.84 -10.82 7.54
N ARG A 178 8.74 -11.60 8.18
CA ARG A 178 8.65 -13.08 8.23
C ARG A 178 7.38 -13.55 8.94
N ALA A 179 7.01 -12.90 10.03
CA ALA A 179 5.82 -13.26 10.82
C ALA A 179 4.52 -12.93 10.09
N VAL A 180 4.42 -11.75 9.45
CA VAL A 180 3.27 -11.40 8.61
C VAL A 180 3.18 -12.36 7.42
N GLY A 181 4.31 -12.63 6.74
CA GLY A 181 4.38 -13.61 5.65
C GLY A 181 3.94 -15.02 6.08
N HIS A 182 4.25 -15.43 7.32
CA HIS A 182 3.78 -16.70 7.89
C HIS A 182 2.25 -16.74 7.97
N GLY A 183 1.63 -15.68 8.50
CA GLY A 183 0.16 -15.56 8.55
C GLY A 183 -0.48 -15.54 7.17
N ILE A 184 0.14 -14.87 6.20
CA ILE A 184 -0.31 -14.83 4.79
C ILE A 184 -0.32 -16.24 4.19
N ARG A 185 0.78 -16.99 4.30
CA ARG A 185 0.88 -18.36 3.75
C ARG A 185 -0.03 -19.36 4.46
N ALA A 186 -0.24 -19.18 5.75
CA ALA A 186 -1.19 -20.03 6.51
C ALA A 186 -2.63 -19.94 5.97
N ARG A 187 -2.96 -18.86 5.24
CA ARG A 187 -4.25 -18.68 4.56
C ARG A 187 -4.26 -19.07 3.09
N GLY A 188 -3.12 -19.55 2.57
CA GLY A 188 -2.97 -20.00 1.17
C GLY A 188 -2.61 -18.89 0.18
N ASP A 189 -2.27 -17.68 0.64
CA ASP A 189 -1.78 -16.59 -0.20
C ASP A 189 -0.24 -16.54 -0.21
N GLU A 190 0.33 -15.94 -1.26
CA GLU A 190 1.75 -15.60 -1.32
C GLU A 190 1.98 -14.12 -0.95
N PRO A 191 3.05 -13.81 -0.20
CA PRO A 191 3.36 -12.43 0.15
C PRO A 191 3.98 -11.67 -1.02
N PHE A 192 3.61 -10.40 -1.15
CA PHE A 192 4.27 -9.44 -2.03
C PHE A 192 4.38 -8.09 -1.32
N LEU A 193 5.13 -7.14 -1.86
CA LEU A 193 5.21 -5.79 -1.34
C LEU A 193 5.60 -4.78 -2.43
N HIS A 194 5.39 -3.50 -2.11
CA HIS A 194 5.92 -2.39 -2.89
C HIS A 194 6.88 -1.55 -2.06
N ALA A 195 7.87 -0.98 -2.73
CA ALA A 195 8.77 0.02 -2.15
C ALA A 195 9.03 1.14 -3.15
N ALA A 196 9.31 2.35 -2.67
CA ALA A 196 9.84 3.41 -3.54
C ALA A 196 11.17 2.94 -4.13
N ALA A 197 11.38 3.14 -5.45
CA ALA A 197 12.60 2.71 -6.12
C ALA A 197 13.86 3.39 -5.56
N THR A 198 13.70 4.52 -4.88
CA THR A 198 14.77 5.25 -4.19
C THR A 198 15.10 4.69 -2.81
N ASN A 199 14.25 3.83 -2.24
CA ASN A 199 14.49 3.21 -0.92
C ASN A 199 15.38 1.96 -1.06
N ILE A 200 16.62 2.17 -1.51
CA ILE A 200 17.59 1.11 -1.77
C ILE A 200 17.78 0.21 -0.54
N ARG A 201 17.84 0.80 0.65
CA ARG A 201 18.05 0.06 1.90
C ARG A 201 16.92 -0.95 2.19
N ALA A 202 15.67 -0.57 1.95
CA ALA A 202 14.54 -1.47 2.12
C ALA A 202 14.54 -2.55 1.03
N ILE A 203 14.85 -2.19 -0.22
CA ILE A 203 14.92 -3.13 -1.34
C ILE A 203 15.99 -4.20 -1.07
N GLU A 204 17.21 -3.80 -0.67
CA GLU A 204 18.29 -4.71 -0.32
C GLU A 204 17.90 -5.65 0.83
N LEU A 205 17.23 -5.12 1.87
CA LEU A 205 16.70 -5.93 2.96
C LEU A 205 15.74 -7.00 2.42
N TYR A 206 14.74 -6.61 1.63
CA TYR A 206 13.74 -7.56 1.12
C TYR A 206 14.37 -8.62 0.20
N LEU A 207 15.28 -8.24 -0.68
CA LEU A 207 16.02 -9.18 -1.52
C LEU A 207 16.84 -10.17 -0.68
N SER A 208 17.49 -9.70 0.40
CA SER A 208 18.31 -10.54 1.28
C SER A 208 17.51 -11.58 2.08
N ILE A 209 16.21 -11.39 2.25
CA ILE A 209 15.35 -12.30 3.02
C ILE A 209 14.44 -13.19 2.15
N GLY A 210 14.62 -13.17 0.82
CA GLY A 210 13.94 -14.08 -0.10
C GLY A 210 12.81 -13.46 -0.94
N PHE A 211 12.75 -12.13 -1.01
CA PHE A 211 11.93 -11.49 -2.06
C PHE A 211 12.71 -11.40 -3.37
N SER A 212 11.99 -11.39 -4.48
CA SER A 212 12.54 -11.14 -5.81
C SER A 212 11.80 -10.00 -6.50
N LEU A 213 12.51 -9.21 -7.31
CA LEU A 213 11.93 -8.13 -8.09
C LEU A 213 11.01 -8.73 -9.18
N ARG A 214 9.73 -8.37 -9.14
CA ARG A 214 8.77 -8.74 -10.18
C ARG A 214 8.64 -7.66 -11.25
N GLN A 215 8.47 -6.41 -10.82
CA GLN A 215 8.17 -5.31 -11.73
C GLN A 215 8.67 -3.98 -11.17
N THR A 216 9.09 -3.11 -12.05
CA THR A 216 9.29 -1.68 -11.78
C THR A 216 8.22 -0.89 -12.51
N SER A 217 7.58 0.05 -11.85
CA SER A 217 6.55 0.92 -12.41
C SER A 217 6.75 2.35 -11.92
N GLN A 218 5.95 3.26 -12.46
CA GLN A 218 5.94 4.67 -12.06
C GLN A 218 4.63 5.00 -11.37
N LEU A 219 4.69 5.82 -10.35
CA LEU A 219 3.54 6.47 -9.72
C LEU A 219 3.64 7.96 -9.99
N THR A 220 2.59 8.52 -10.58
CA THR A 220 2.50 9.97 -10.81
C THR A 220 1.45 10.55 -9.86
N LEU A 221 1.84 11.54 -9.06
CA LEU A 221 0.93 12.29 -8.21
C LEU A 221 0.40 13.48 -9.00
N VAL A 222 -0.92 13.56 -9.12
CA VAL A 222 -1.61 14.66 -9.78
C VAL A 222 -2.51 15.38 -8.79
N ARG A 223 -2.75 16.68 -9.02
CA ARG A 223 -3.71 17.47 -8.26
C ARG A 223 -4.98 17.65 -9.07
N THR A 224 -6.13 17.38 -8.44
CA THR A 224 -7.45 17.65 -9.02
C THR A 224 -7.70 19.15 -9.18
N PRO A 225 -8.58 19.57 -10.10
CA PRO A 225 -8.94 20.98 -10.32
C PRO A 225 -9.50 21.65 -9.05
N GLU A 226 -9.51 22.98 -9.06
CA GLU A 226 -10.11 23.78 -7.97
C GLU A 226 -11.64 23.66 -7.90
N ARG A 227 -12.28 23.39 -9.03
CA ARG A 227 -13.72 23.10 -9.12
C ARG A 227 -13.91 21.73 -9.71
N ALA A 228 -14.79 20.93 -9.12
CA ALA A 228 -15.27 19.73 -9.81
C ALA A 228 -15.95 20.18 -11.13
N ALA A 229 -15.77 19.38 -12.19
CA ALA A 229 -16.55 19.60 -13.42
C ALA A 229 -18.03 19.60 -13.03
N ASP A 230 -18.77 20.63 -13.46
CA ASP A 230 -20.22 20.67 -13.32
C ASP A 230 -20.80 19.48 -14.11
N VAL A 231 -21.31 18.48 -13.40
CA VAL A 231 -21.93 17.26 -13.94
C VAL A 231 -23.43 17.47 -14.05
#